data_922a42f33dbbdebcbfcadf19b89dfd5e
#
_entry.id   922a42f33dbbdebcbfcadf19b89dfd5e
#
_cell.length_a   1.000
_cell.length_b   1.000
_cell.length_c   1.000
_cell.angle_alpha   90.00
_cell.angle_beta   90.00
_cell.angle_gamma   90.00
#
_symmetry.space_group_name_H-M   'P 1'
#
loop_
_entity.id
_entity.type
_entity.pdbx_description
1 polymer ?
#
loop_
_entity_poly.entity_id
_entity_poly.type
_entity_poly.pdbx_seq_one_letter_code
_entity_poly.pdbx_strand_id
1 'polypeptide(L)'
;MLSPQGELLPAVERINASEELLAILTTRGVAEGEGLCLPRTIGRFFADKVDVRKARAVRLDCFNIAPTGGLGILPTTNVFARPIEGISVLYDIDQDAIIEITDSYAGREFPPHDVSADEYHAGALETRPPLKPVVSTRPQGQNFTIRGGQINWQGWQFRLRFDPRQGTVLNRVGHQAPDGFRSVAYEIAMSEMFVPYHDNDEHWFYRAYFDMGEYGFGNTATPLQGADCPAHAVFQDVTLHLPNGVPYKAPRRVCIFEYDPGF
;
A
#
# COMPACT_ATOMS: atom_id res chain seq x y z
N MET A 1 11.08 2.46 -13.56
CA MET A 1 10.43 2.56 -12.24
C MET A 1 11.05 3.74 -11.52
N LEU A 2 10.24 4.68 -11.03
CA LEU A 2 10.75 5.84 -10.30
C LEU A 2 11.40 5.38 -8.99
N SER A 3 12.57 5.95 -8.66
CA SER A 3 13.21 5.70 -7.38
C SER A 3 12.51 6.52 -6.29
N PRO A 4 11.82 5.92 -5.33
CA PRO A 4 11.08 6.68 -4.31
C PRO A 4 11.98 7.69 -3.57
N GLN A 5 13.19 7.30 -3.22
CA GLN A 5 14.10 8.20 -2.47
C GLN A 5 14.89 9.15 -3.35
N GLY A 6 15.30 8.71 -4.55
CA GLY A 6 16.14 9.51 -5.42
C GLY A 6 15.39 10.56 -6.25
N GLU A 7 14.13 10.30 -6.55
CA GLU A 7 13.36 11.15 -7.48
C GLU A 7 12.07 11.69 -6.87
N LEU A 8 11.30 10.86 -6.14
CA LEU A 8 10.01 11.27 -5.63
C LEU A 8 10.11 12.14 -4.36
N LEU A 9 11.03 11.83 -3.44
CA LEU A 9 11.15 12.65 -2.21
C LEU A 9 11.59 14.08 -2.49
N PRO A 10 12.61 14.34 -3.33
CA PRO A 10 12.95 15.73 -3.70
C PRO A 10 11.81 16.47 -4.37
N ALA A 11 11.03 15.78 -5.23
CA ALA A 11 9.85 16.36 -5.87
C ALA A 11 8.76 16.71 -4.84
N VAL A 12 8.48 15.80 -3.89
CA VAL A 12 7.53 16.04 -2.79
C VAL A 12 7.96 17.25 -1.95
N GLU A 13 9.22 17.34 -1.57
CA GLU A 13 9.75 18.46 -0.79
C GLU A 13 9.58 19.80 -1.53
N ARG A 14 9.91 19.81 -2.83
CA ARG A 14 9.80 21.00 -3.66
C ARG A 14 8.38 21.46 -3.88
N ILE A 15 7.49 20.52 -4.15
CA ILE A 15 6.06 20.82 -4.36
C ILE A 15 5.45 21.37 -3.09
N ASN A 16 5.72 20.75 -1.94
CA ASN A 16 5.19 21.21 -0.66
C ASN A 16 5.78 22.56 -0.20
N ALA A 17 6.88 23.02 -0.79
CA ALA A 17 7.46 24.35 -0.58
C ALA A 17 7.02 25.38 -1.64
N SER A 18 6.16 25.03 -2.60
CA SER A 18 5.69 25.93 -3.66
C SER A 18 4.80 27.03 -3.09
N GLU A 19 5.16 28.29 -3.32
CA GLU A 19 4.34 29.44 -2.91
C GLU A 19 2.93 29.42 -3.49
N GLU A 20 2.79 28.99 -4.73
CA GLU A 20 1.49 28.89 -5.41
C GLU A 20 0.60 27.83 -4.71
N LEU A 21 1.15 26.64 -4.42
CA LEU A 21 0.42 25.59 -3.69
C LEU A 21 0.05 26.04 -2.29
N LEU A 22 0.99 26.65 -1.56
CA LEU A 22 0.76 27.15 -0.19
C LEU A 22 -0.34 28.22 -0.16
N ALA A 23 -0.39 29.11 -1.15
CA ALA A 23 -1.46 30.08 -1.27
C ALA A 23 -2.85 29.40 -1.44
N ILE A 24 -2.93 28.40 -2.29
CA ILE A 24 -4.17 27.63 -2.50
C ILE A 24 -4.57 26.89 -1.22
N LEU A 25 -3.63 26.18 -0.57
CA LEU A 25 -3.86 25.46 0.67
C LEU A 25 -4.37 26.39 1.79
N THR A 26 -3.82 27.59 1.87
CA THR A 26 -4.25 28.60 2.83
C THR A 26 -5.72 28.99 2.63
N THR A 27 -6.18 29.12 1.38
CA THR A 27 -7.60 29.39 1.08
C THR A 27 -8.53 28.26 1.52
N ARG A 28 -7.97 27.06 1.67
CA ARG A 28 -8.66 25.84 2.14
C ARG A 28 -8.54 25.65 3.66
N GLY A 29 -8.01 26.65 4.39
CA GLY A 29 -7.85 26.59 5.84
C GLY A 29 -6.71 25.68 6.32
N VAL A 30 -5.77 25.34 5.44
CA VAL A 30 -4.58 24.54 5.77
C VAL A 30 -3.43 25.50 5.99
N ALA A 31 -2.85 25.52 7.20
CA ALA A 31 -1.73 26.39 7.54
C ALA A 31 -0.42 25.88 6.92
N GLU A 32 0.57 26.75 6.87
CA GLU A 32 1.91 26.40 6.42
C GLU A 32 2.49 25.24 7.25
N GLY A 33 3.00 24.23 6.57
CA GLY A 33 3.51 23.01 7.19
C GLY A 33 2.46 21.97 7.57
N GLU A 34 1.16 22.26 7.38
CA GLU A 34 0.06 21.34 7.65
C GLU A 34 -0.46 20.60 6.39
N GLY A 35 0.01 21.00 5.22
CA GLY A 35 -0.29 20.32 3.97
C GLY A 35 0.78 19.32 3.59
N LEU A 36 0.40 18.14 3.12
CA LEU A 36 1.30 17.13 2.57
C LEU A 36 0.74 16.57 1.27
N CYS A 37 1.42 16.81 0.16
CA CYS A 37 1.06 16.23 -1.12
C CYS A 37 1.93 15.01 -1.41
N LEU A 38 1.29 13.87 -1.65
CA LEU A 38 1.93 12.58 -1.87
C LEU A 38 1.77 12.13 -3.32
N PRO A 39 2.82 11.52 -3.91
CA PRO A 39 2.81 11.14 -5.31
C PRO A 39 1.86 9.98 -5.60
N ARG A 40 1.23 10.06 -6.77
CA ARG A 40 0.35 9.05 -7.35
C ARG A 40 0.68 8.89 -8.83
N THR A 41 0.14 7.85 -9.44
CA THR A 41 0.18 7.71 -10.90
C THR A 41 -0.62 8.82 -11.58
N ILE A 42 -0.17 9.25 -12.75
CA ILE A 42 -0.88 10.31 -13.48
C ILE A 42 -2.16 9.83 -14.16
N GLY A 43 -2.36 8.53 -14.31
CA GLY A 43 -3.47 7.97 -15.06
C GLY A 43 -3.44 8.37 -16.56
N ARG A 44 -4.58 8.24 -17.23
CA ARG A 44 -4.73 8.54 -18.66
C ARG A 44 -5.19 9.97 -18.96
N PHE A 45 -5.73 10.68 -17.97
CA PHE A 45 -6.51 11.90 -18.17
C PHE A 45 -5.69 13.17 -18.47
N PHE A 46 -4.39 13.09 -18.46
CA PHE A 46 -3.49 14.22 -18.70
C PHE A 46 -2.65 14.07 -19.96
N ALA A 47 -3.06 13.18 -20.85
CA ALA A 47 -2.37 12.95 -22.13
C ALA A 47 -2.39 14.17 -23.07
N ASP A 48 -3.30 15.10 -22.87
CA ASP A 48 -3.37 16.40 -23.55
C ASP A 48 -2.38 17.42 -22.97
N LYS A 49 -1.99 17.29 -21.71
CA LYS A 49 -1.06 18.19 -21.01
C LYS A 49 0.38 17.69 -21.00
N VAL A 50 0.55 16.37 -20.99
CA VAL A 50 1.86 15.71 -20.92
C VAL A 50 1.92 14.55 -21.90
N ASP A 51 2.90 14.56 -22.80
CA ASP A 51 3.23 13.34 -23.55
C ASP A 51 3.97 12.36 -22.64
N VAL A 52 3.20 11.47 -22.00
CA VAL A 52 3.72 10.45 -21.06
C VAL A 52 4.74 9.49 -21.68
N ARG A 53 4.92 9.54 -23.00
CA ARG A 53 5.98 8.78 -23.68
C ARG A 53 7.32 9.53 -23.72
N LYS A 54 7.30 10.83 -23.40
CA LYS A 54 8.47 11.71 -23.47
C LYS A 54 8.88 12.30 -22.14
N ALA A 55 7.92 12.42 -21.19
CA ALA A 55 8.14 12.98 -19.88
C ALA A 55 7.77 11.97 -18.81
N ARG A 56 8.55 11.94 -17.72
CA ARG A 56 8.18 11.20 -16.52
C ARG A 56 7.44 12.13 -15.58
N ALA A 57 6.13 12.08 -15.65
CA ALA A 57 5.29 12.91 -14.81
C ALA A 57 4.67 12.11 -13.67
N VAL A 58 4.38 12.79 -12.58
CA VAL A 58 3.68 12.25 -11.41
C VAL A 58 2.58 13.21 -11.00
N ARG A 59 1.49 12.68 -10.50
CA ARG A 59 0.44 13.46 -9.87
C ARG A 59 0.54 13.33 -8.35
N LEU A 60 0.23 14.40 -7.63
CA LEU A 60 0.22 14.39 -6.17
C LEU A 60 -1.17 14.77 -5.67
N ASP A 61 -1.66 14.02 -4.71
CA ASP A 61 -2.86 14.33 -3.93
C ASP A 61 -2.45 14.92 -2.59
N CYS A 62 -3.17 15.93 -2.13
CA CYS A 62 -2.83 16.64 -0.93
C CYS A 62 -3.71 16.25 0.26
N PHE A 63 -3.12 16.23 1.43
CA PHE A 63 -3.74 15.84 2.70
C PHE A 63 -3.41 16.86 3.76
N ASN A 64 -4.34 17.07 4.71
CA ASN A 64 -4.09 17.87 5.89
C ASN A 64 -3.42 17.00 6.97
N ILE A 65 -2.21 17.36 7.37
CA ILE A 65 -1.44 16.65 8.39
C ILE A 65 -1.43 17.37 9.74
N ALA A 66 -2.14 18.48 9.88
CA ALA A 66 -2.35 19.08 11.19
C ALA A 66 -3.07 18.08 12.11
N PRO A 67 -2.72 17.96 13.30
CA PRO A 67 -1.70 18.49 14.19
C PRO A 67 -0.64 17.43 14.55
N THR A 68 -0.09 16.77 13.59
CA THR A 68 0.86 15.66 13.82
C THR A 68 2.20 16.09 14.41
N GLY A 69 2.39 17.39 14.54
CA GLY A 69 3.58 17.95 15.20
C GLY A 69 4.89 17.78 14.44
N GLY A 70 4.86 17.37 13.19
CA GLY A 70 6.07 17.35 12.38
C GLY A 70 6.13 16.29 11.30
N LEU A 71 6.83 16.62 10.26
CA LEU A 71 7.17 15.76 9.11
C LEU A 71 8.24 14.74 9.49
N GLY A 72 7.83 13.64 10.13
CA GLY A 72 8.49 12.39 9.78
C GLY A 72 8.02 12.00 8.36
N ILE A 73 8.82 11.30 7.61
CA ILE A 73 8.51 10.83 6.23
C ILE A 73 7.17 10.06 6.16
N LEU A 74 6.65 9.61 7.28
CA LEU A 74 5.32 9.07 7.47
C LEU A 74 4.70 9.75 8.69
N PRO A 75 3.62 10.49 8.52
CA PRO A 75 2.89 11.05 9.65
C PRO A 75 2.42 9.92 10.57
N THR A 76 2.52 10.15 11.87
CA THR A 76 2.09 9.18 12.90
C THR A 76 0.58 9.06 13.02
N THR A 77 -0.17 9.84 12.26
CA THR A 77 -1.62 9.92 12.27
C THR A 77 -2.22 9.39 10.97
N ASN A 78 -3.53 9.16 10.94
CA ASN A 78 -4.23 8.71 9.75
C ASN A 78 -4.41 9.86 8.75
N VAL A 79 -3.34 10.20 8.03
CA VAL A 79 -3.34 11.27 7.01
C VAL A 79 -4.42 11.06 5.94
N PHE A 80 -4.71 9.83 5.57
CA PHE A 80 -5.69 9.50 4.53
C PHE A 80 -7.14 9.77 4.94
N ALA A 81 -7.41 9.99 6.22
CA ALA A 81 -8.73 10.43 6.71
C ALA A 81 -8.97 11.94 6.45
N ARG A 82 -7.95 12.68 6.04
CA ARG A 82 -8.00 14.13 5.86
C ARG A 82 -7.53 14.58 4.47
N PRO A 83 -8.15 14.08 3.39
CA PRO A 83 -7.84 14.53 2.05
C PRO A 83 -8.23 16.01 1.88
N ILE A 84 -7.40 16.79 1.16
CA ILE A 84 -7.76 18.13 0.74
C ILE A 84 -8.41 17.99 -0.63
N GLU A 85 -9.73 17.87 -0.64
CA GLU A 85 -10.50 17.54 -1.81
C GLU A 85 -10.35 18.56 -2.92
N GLY A 86 -10.24 18.06 -4.15
CA GLY A 86 -10.17 18.86 -5.39
C GLY A 86 -8.78 19.43 -5.69
N ILE A 87 -7.81 19.31 -4.79
CA ILE A 87 -6.44 19.79 -5.02
C ILE A 87 -5.55 18.64 -5.48
N SER A 88 -4.90 18.86 -6.61
CA SER A 88 -3.87 17.96 -7.11
C SER A 88 -2.80 18.72 -7.88
N VAL A 89 -1.59 18.19 -7.85
CA VAL A 89 -0.43 18.78 -8.52
C VAL A 89 0.08 17.82 -9.58
N LEU A 90 0.21 18.28 -10.81
CA LEU A 90 0.89 17.55 -11.88
C LEU A 90 2.32 18.07 -12.00
N TYR A 91 3.29 17.18 -11.92
CA TYR A 91 4.70 17.51 -11.84
C TYR A 91 5.52 16.70 -12.84
N ASP A 92 6.41 17.39 -13.56
CA ASP A 92 7.39 16.77 -14.46
C ASP A 92 8.69 16.52 -13.68
N ILE A 93 9.04 15.25 -13.52
CA ILE A 93 10.25 14.83 -12.78
C ILE A 93 11.52 15.16 -13.58
N ASP A 94 11.45 15.06 -14.91
CA ASP A 94 12.62 15.29 -15.76
C ASP A 94 12.97 16.78 -15.89
N GLN A 95 11.93 17.63 -15.90
CA GLN A 95 12.10 19.09 -15.94
C GLN A 95 12.20 19.70 -14.54
N ASP A 96 11.90 18.90 -13.52
CA ASP A 96 11.85 19.34 -12.12
C ASP A 96 10.91 20.55 -11.92
N ALA A 97 9.71 20.47 -12.48
CA ALA A 97 8.77 21.57 -12.56
C ALA A 97 7.32 21.17 -12.34
N ILE A 98 6.57 22.04 -11.65
CA ILE A 98 5.11 21.95 -11.59
C ILE A 98 4.56 22.30 -12.97
N ILE A 99 3.76 21.39 -13.55
CA ILE A 99 3.06 21.60 -14.81
C ILE A 99 1.74 22.31 -14.54
N GLU A 100 1.02 21.88 -13.51
CA GLU A 100 -0.29 22.40 -13.15
C GLU A 100 -0.63 22.13 -11.71
N ILE A 101 -1.29 23.07 -11.07
CA ILE A 101 -2.01 22.87 -9.81
C ILE A 101 -3.50 23.00 -10.13
N THR A 102 -4.26 21.92 -9.94
CA THR A 102 -5.70 21.91 -10.11
C THR A 102 -6.38 22.14 -8.76
N ASP A 103 -7.35 23.04 -8.70
CA ASP A 103 -8.32 23.19 -7.63
C ASP A 103 -9.73 23.09 -8.20
N SER A 104 -10.24 21.86 -8.35
CA SER A 104 -11.58 21.60 -8.91
C SER A 104 -12.71 22.10 -8.02
N TYR A 105 -12.43 22.43 -6.77
CA TYR A 105 -13.43 22.85 -5.79
C TYR A 105 -13.17 24.26 -5.24
N ALA A 106 -12.47 25.08 -6.02
CA ALA A 106 -12.25 26.48 -5.66
C ALA A 106 -13.57 27.18 -5.29
N GLY A 107 -13.59 27.86 -4.17
CA GLY A 107 -14.77 28.57 -3.68
C GLY A 107 -15.85 27.72 -3.01
N ARG A 108 -15.66 26.40 -2.88
CA ARG A 108 -16.54 25.57 -2.05
C ARG A 108 -16.11 25.67 -0.57
N GLU A 109 -17.11 25.68 0.29
CA GLU A 109 -16.88 25.55 1.73
C GLU A 109 -16.78 24.06 2.09
N PHE A 110 -15.77 23.72 2.87
CA PHE A 110 -15.61 22.38 3.45
C PHE A 110 -15.73 22.47 4.97
N PRO A 111 -16.33 21.47 5.61
CA PRO A 111 -16.31 21.42 7.06
C PRO A 111 -14.84 21.32 7.54
N PRO A 112 -14.49 22.00 8.64
CA PRO A 112 -13.18 21.86 9.21
C PRO A 112 -12.94 20.41 9.62
N HIS A 113 -11.72 19.92 9.42
CA HIS A 113 -11.33 18.60 9.92
C HIS A 113 -11.36 18.58 11.44
N ASP A 114 -12.13 17.67 12.02
CA ASP A 114 -12.07 17.37 13.45
C ASP A 114 -10.98 16.32 13.68
N VAL A 115 -9.81 16.79 14.02
CA VAL A 115 -8.63 15.95 14.23
C VAL A 115 -8.86 14.89 15.29
N SER A 116 -9.70 15.16 16.28
CA SER A 116 -10.04 14.19 17.34
C SER A 116 -10.94 13.07 16.82
N ALA A 117 -11.77 13.34 15.82
CA ALA A 117 -12.65 12.37 15.19
C ALA A 117 -11.99 11.58 14.06
N ASP A 118 -10.90 12.10 13.47
CA ASP A 118 -10.22 11.51 12.33
C ASP A 118 -9.15 10.47 12.72
N GLU A 119 -8.88 10.29 14.00
CA GLU A 119 -7.91 9.32 14.49
C GLU A 119 -8.58 8.00 14.88
N TYR A 120 -8.12 6.89 14.29
CA TYR A 120 -8.73 5.56 14.45
C TYR A 120 -7.88 4.56 15.23
N HIS A 121 -6.78 4.99 15.83
CA HIS A 121 -5.94 4.10 16.61
C HIS A 121 -6.41 3.99 18.07
N ALA A 122 -6.07 2.90 18.73
CA ALA A 122 -6.54 2.59 20.09
C ALA A 122 -6.15 3.64 21.15
N GLY A 123 -5.12 4.44 20.90
CA GLY A 123 -4.70 5.53 21.81
C GLY A 123 -5.54 6.79 21.70
N ALA A 124 -6.29 6.97 20.60
CA ALA A 124 -7.12 8.13 20.35
C ALA A 124 -8.62 7.86 20.63
N LEU A 125 -9.03 6.59 20.64
CA LEU A 125 -10.43 6.20 20.80
C LEU A 125 -10.65 5.45 22.09
N GLU A 126 -11.80 5.69 22.72
CA GLU A 126 -12.31 4.82 23.78
C GLU A 126 -12.69 3.47 23.15
N THR A 127 -11.93 2.43 23.46
CA THR A 127 -12.19 1.10 22.94
C THR A 127 -13.21 0.37 23.78
N ARG A 128 -14.07 -0.43 23.15
CA ARG A 128 -14.95 -1.35 23.86
C ARG A 128 -14.14 -2.38 24.64
N PRO A 129 -14.65 -2.90 25.76
CA PRO A 129 -14.02 -4.03 26.43
C PRO A 129 -13.77 -5.17 25.42
N PRO A 130 -12.60 -5.82 25.48
CA PRO A 130 -12.30 -6.91 24.55
C PRO A 130 -13.28 -8.06 24.74
N LEU A 131 -13.71 -8.64 23.62
CA LEU A 131 -14.50 -9.87 23.64
C LEU A 131 -13.64 -11.05 24.14
N LYS A 132 -14.30 -12.09 24.63
CA LYS A 132 -13.61 -13.36 24.91
C LYS A 132 -12.94 -13.86 23.64
N PRO A 133 -11.67 -14.31 23.71
CA PRO A 133 -10.95 -14.74 22.52
C PRO A 133 -11.58 -15.99 21.90
N VAL A 134 -11.69 -16.00 20.58
CA VAL A 134 -11.98 -17.21 19.80
C VAL A 134 -10.64 -17.84 19.43
N VAL A 135 -10.47 -19.11 19.78
CA VAL A 135 -9.22 -19.84 19.56
C VAL A 135 -9.46 -21.01 18.62
N SER A 136 -8.72 -21.02 17.51
CA SER A 136 -8.62 -22.19 16.62
C SER A 136 -7.43 -23.03 17.02
N THR A 137 -7.63 -24.34 17.22
CA THR A 137 -6.57 -25.26 17.67
C THR A 137 -6.48 -26.47 16.74
N ARG A 138 -5.29 -27.07 16.69
CA ARG A 138 -5.01 -28.33 15.99
C ARG A 138 -4.37 -29.33 16.98
N PRO A 139 -5.16 -29.95 17.86
CA PRO A 139 -4.61 -30.78 18.94
C PRO A 139 -3.84 -32.02 18.46
N GLN A 140 -4.12 -32.49 17.24
CA GLN A 140 -3.42 -33.62 16.62
C GLN A 140 -2.29 -33.18 15.66
N GLY A 141 -1.98 -31.87 15.59
CA GLY A 141 -0.99 -31.33 14.69
C GLY A 141 -1.56 -30.97 13.31
N GLN A 142 -0.67 -30.64 12.40
CA GLN A 142 -1.00 -30.20 11.04
C GLN A 142 -0.89 -31.36 10.05
N ASN A 143 -1.75 -31.36 9.03
CA ASN A 143 -1.71 -32.38 7.96
C ASN A 143 -0.75 -32.00 6.81
N PHE A 144 -0.02 -30.90 6.91
CA PHE A 144 1.01 -30.55 5.96
C PHE A 144 2.41 -30.64 6.57
N THR A 145 3.40 -30.76 5.70
CA THR A 145 4.82 -30.66 6.08
C THR A 145 5.53 -29.61 5.27
N ILE A 146 6.50 -28.91 5.90
CA ILE A 146 7.36 -27.94 5.23
C ILE A 146 8.81 -28.39 5.38
N ARG A 147 9.49 -28.62 4.25
CA ARG A 147 10.92 -29.00 4.24
C ARG A 147 11.65 -28.24 3.14
N GLY A 148 12.60 -27.40 3.48
CA GLY A 148 13.40 -26.65 2.53
C GLY A 148 12.55 -25.79 1.55
N GLY A 149 11.45 -25.18 2.06
CA GLY A 149 10.52 -24.41 1.26
C GLY A 149 9.52 -25.22 0.45
N GLN A 150 9.63 -26.57 0.47
CA GLN A 150 8.63 -27.45 -0.14
C GLN A 150 7.53 -27.75 0.86
N ILE A 151 6.29 -27.58 0.43
CA ILE A 151 5.07 -27.93 1.15
C ILE A 151 4.47 -29.18 0.53
N ASN A 152 4.11 -30.15 1.39
CA ASN A 152 3.31 -31.32 0.98
C ASN A 152 2.03 -31.31 1.81
N TRP A 153 0.88 -31.39 1.15
CA TRP A 153 -0.44 -31.34 1.76
C TRP A 153 -1.46 -32.09 0.92
N GLN A 154 -2.08 -33.11 1.49
CA GLN A 154 -3.16 -33.89 0.83
C GLN A 154 -2.87 -34.31 -0.62
N GLY A 155 -1.69 -34.85 -0.88
CA GLY A 155 -1.24 -35.21 -2.22
C GLY A 155 -0.66 -34.07 -3.05
N TRP A 156 -0.89 -32.83 -2.67
CA TRP A 156 -0.26 -31.69 -3.31
C TRP A 156 1.20 -31.51 -2.85
N GLN A 157 2.04 -31.11 -3.78
CA GLN A 157 3.43 -30.79 -3.55
C GLN A 157 3.76 -29.51 -4.31
N PHE A 158 4.34 -28.54 -3.63
CA PHE A 158 4.77 -27.28 -4.24
C PHE A 158 5.86 -26.62 -3.40
N ARG A 159 6.59 -25.69 -4.00
CA ARG A 159 7.52 -24.83 -3.29
C ARG A 159 6.92 -23.46 -3.11
N LEU A 160 7.02 -22.94 -1.89
CA LEU A 160 6.62 -21.58 -1.55
C LEU A 160 7.85 -20.70 -1.47
N ARG A 161 7.83 -19.58 -2.18
CA ARG A 161 8.78 -18.48 -2.00
C ARG A 161 8.03 -17.16 -1.87
N PHE A 162 8.66 -16.19 -1.28
CA PHE A 162 8.20 -14.82 -1.28
C PHE A 162 9.06 -13.98 -2.22
N ASP A 163 8.40 -13.19 -3.03
CA ASP A 163 9.01 -12.23 -3.94
C ASP A 163 8.58 -10.81 -3.55
N PRO A 164 9.49 -9.83 -3.39
CA PRO A 164 9.13 -8.48 -2.96
C PRO A 164 8.15 -7.76 -3.89
N ARG A 165 8.07 -8.17 -5.15
CA ARG A 165 7.14 -7.60 -6.14
C ARG A 165 5.88 -8.42 -6.32
N GLN A 166 6.01 -9.74 -6.47
CA GLN A 166 4.89 -10.64 -6.76
C GLN A 166 4.24 -11.23 -5.50
N GLY A 167 4.82 -10.99 -4.32
CA GLY A 167 4.35 -11.56 -3.07
C GLY A 167 4.60 -13.06 -2.99
N THR A 168 3.57 -13.82 -2.65
CA THR A 168 3.65 -15.27 -2.55
C THR A 168 3.67 -15.91 -3.93
N VAL A 169 4.72 -16.70 -4.19
CA VAL A 169 4.89 -17.44 -5.44
C VAL A 169 4.96 -18.93 -5.15
N LEU A 170 4.17 -19.71 -5.87
CA LEU A 170 4.18 -21.17 -5.82
C LEU A 170 4.95 -21.70 -7.03
N ASN A 171 5.93 -22.54 -6.79
CA ASN A 171 6.73 -23.16 -7.85
C ASN A 171 6.59 -24.67 -7.83
N ARG A 172 6.68 -25.28 -9.01
CA ARG A 172 6.68 -26.74 -9.21
C ARG A 172 5.47 -27.40 -8.54
N VAL A 173 4.30 -26.86 -8.82
CA VAL A 173 3.04 -27.37 -8.27
C VAL A 173 2.68 -28.67 -8.95
N GLY A 174 2.43 -29.69 -8.17
CA GLY A 174 2.00 -30.99 -8.66
C GLY A 174 1.15 -31.74 -7.65
N HIS A 175 0.52 -32.79 -8.08
CA HIS A 175 -0.36 -33.63 -7.28
C HIS A 175 -0.07 -35.11 -7.47
N GLN A 176 -0.02 -35.87 -6.39
CA GLN A 176 0.09 -37.32 -6.40
C GLN A 176 -1.29 -37.92 -6.70
N ALA A 177 -1.44 -38.43 -7.89
CA ALA A 177 -2.62 -39.17 -8.29
C ALA A 177 -2.39 -40.70 -8.14
N PRO A 178 -3.44 -41.55 -8.21
CA PRO A 178 -3.28 -42.99 -8.11
C PRO A 178 -2.35 -43.59 -9.20
N ASP A 179 -2.30 -42.98 -10.36
CA ASP A 179 -1.49 -43.40 -11.52
C ASP A 179 -0.09 -42.71 -11.56
N GLY A 180 0.28 -41.93 -10.56
CA GLY A 180 1.57 -41.29 -10.45
C GLY A 180 1.51 -39.79 -10.14
N PHE A 181 2.69 -39.19 -10.07
CA PHE A 181 2.81 -37.71 -9.81
C PHE A 181 2.54 -36.94 -11.11
N ARG A 182 1.64 -35.96 -11.02
CA ARG A 182 1.27 -35.06 -12.12
C ARG A 182 1.76 -33.67 -11.85
N SER A 183 2.58 -33.12 -12.75
CA SER A 183 2.93 -31.70 -12.75
C SER A 183 1.74 -30.88 -13.23
N VAL A 184 1.34 -29.87 -12.43
CA VAL A 184 0.19 -29.01 -12.72
C VAL A 184 0.64 -27.63 -13.22
N ALA A 185 1.58 -27.00 -12.53
CA ALA A 185 2.12 -25.72 -12.94
C ALA A 185 3.58 -25.60 -12.54
N TYR A 186 4.37 -24.90 -13.37
CA TYR A 186 5.76 -24.61 -13.04
C TYR A 186 5.86 -23.45 -12.04
N GLU A 187 5.09 -22.39 -12.29
CA GLU A 187 5.01 -21.22 -11.42
C GLU A 187 3.60 -20.65 -11.42
N ILE A 188 3.13 -20.25 -10.25
CA ILE A 188 1.89 -19.51 -10.03
C ILE A 188 2.24 -18.28 -9.20
N ALA A 189 1.94 -17.11 -9.71
CA ALA A 189 2.12 -15.83 -9.02
C ALA A 189 0.98 -14.88 -9.36
N MET A 190 0.76 -13.91 -8.50
CA MET A 190 -0.09 -12.76 -8.83
C MET A 190 0.74 -11.81 -9.70
N SER A 191 0.24 -11.45 -10.88
CA SER A 191 0.98 -10.55 -11.77
C SER A 191 0.96 -9.11 -11.29
N GLU A 192 -0.18 -8.64 -10.79
CA GLU A 192 -0.38 -7.30 -10.29
C GLU A 192 -1.70 -7.21 -9.52
N MET A 193 -1.81 -6.22 -8.66
CA MET A 193 -3.05 -5.81 -8.01
C MET A 193 -3.40 -4.41 -8.50
N PHE A 194 -4.36 -4.31 -9.41
CA PHE A 194 -4.82 -3.06 -9.99
C PHE A 194 -6.11 -2.62 -9.33
N VAL A 195 -6.12 -1.43 -8.75
CA VAL A 195 -7.25 -0.86 -8.01
C VAL A 195 -7.71 0.44 -8.67
N PRO A 196 -8.71 0.40 -9.56
CA PRO A 196 -9.34 1.58 -10.12
C PRO A 196 -10.44 2.08 -9.18
N TYR A 197 -10.44 3.36 -8.87
CA TYR A 197 -11.46 3.95 -7.99
C TYR A 197 -12.76 4.31 -8.71
N HIS A 198 -12.69 4.68 -9.99
CA HIS A 198 -13.83 4.93 -10.86
C HIS A 198 -14.90 5.91 -10.34
N ASP A 199 -14.54 6.83 -9.46
CA ASP A 199 -15.45 7.89 -9.08
C ASP A 199 -15.72 8.82 -10.29
N ASN A 200 -16.93 9.33 -10.42
CA ASN A 200 -17.30 10.25 -11.50
C ASN A 200 -16.73 11.65 -11.30
N ASP A 201 -16.20 11.97 -10.15
CA ASP A 201 -15.53 13.23 -9.88
C ASP A 201 -14.18 13.26 -10.59
N GLU A 202 -13.90 14.34 -11.32
CA GLU A 202 -12.66 14.52 -12.05
C GLU A 202 -11.43 14.31 -11.16
N HIS A 203 -11.50 14.72 -9.90
CA HIS A 203 -10.43 14.59 -8.93
C HIS A 203 -10.16 13.14 -8.51
N TRP A 204 -11.15 12.26 -8.56
CA TRP A 204 -11.04 10.85 -8.18
C TRP A 204 -10.95 9.89 -9.37
N PHE A 205 -11.53 10.23 -10.49
CA PHE A 205 -11.67 9.32 -11.63
C PHE A 205 -10.35 8.80 -12.19
N TYR A 206 -9.29 9.59 -12.12
CA TYR A 206 -7.96 9.19 -12.59
C TYR A 206 -7.25 8.26 -11.62
N ARG A 207 -7.69 8.15 -10.38
CA ARG A 207 -7.01 7.36 -9.35
C ARG A 207 -7.09 5.89 -9.68
N ALA A 208 -5.95 5.34 -10.01
CA ALA A 208 -5.74 3.93 -10.24
C ALA A 208 -4.37 3.56 -9.66
N TYR A 209 -4.33 2.49 -8.90
CA TYR A 209 -3.13 2.06 -8.19
C TYR A 209 -2.70 0.68 -8.66
N PHE A 210 -1.40 0.50 -8.74
CA PHE A 210 -0.76 -0.81 -8.92
C PHE A 210 -0.08 -1.16 -7.59
N ASP A 211 -0.84 -1.71 -6.67
CA ASP A 211 -0.41 -1.86 -5.28
C ASP A 211 0.85 -2.70 -5.11
N MET A 212 1.12 -3.64 -6.02
CA MET A 212 2.34 -4.42 -6.01
C MET A 212 3.48 -3.71 -6.75
N GLY A 213 3.20 -3.12 -7.91
CA GLY A 213 4.21 -2.47 -8.74
C GLY A 213 4.72 -1.15 -8.19
N GLU A 214 3.88 -0.38 -7.52
CA GLU A 214 4.24 0.93 -6.97
C GLU A 214 4.93 0.83 -5.61
N TYR A 215 4.40 -0.01 -4.72
CA TYR A 215 4.85 -0.05 -3.33
C TYR A 215 5.67 -1.28 -2.98
N GLY A 216 5.63 -2.32 -3.80
CA GLY A 216 6.14 -3.64 -3.48
C GLY A 216 5.22 -4.40 -2.50
N PHE A 217 5.11 -5.70 -2.71
CA PHE A 217 4.21 -6.53 -1.91
C PHE A 217 4.71 -6.64 -0.47
N GLY A 218 3.88 -6.23 0.48
CA GLY A 218 4.16 -6.36 1.90
C GLY A 218 5.12 -5.34 2.51
N ASN A 219 5.64 -4.38 1.74
CA ASN A 219 6.54 -3.35 2.28
C ASN A 219 5.87 -2.48 3.35
N THR A 220 4.59 -2.17 3.17
CA THR A 220 3.81 -1.34 4.09
C THR A 220 3.12 -2.15 5.19
N ALA A 221 3.16 -3.49 5.11
CA ALA A 221 2.51 -4.35 6.09
C ALA A 221 3.26 -4.37 7.43
N THR A 222 2.54 -4.57 8.51
CA THR A 222 3.11 -4.86 9.84
C THR A 222 3.35 -6.37 10.00
N PRO A 223 4.16 -6.82 10.97
CA PRO A 223 4.26 -8.24 11.29
C PRO A 223 2.90 -8.84 11.67
N LEU A 224 2.57 -10.00 11.11
CA LEU A 224 1.34 -10.72 11.41
C LEU A 224 1.23 -11.07 12.90
N GLN A 225 0.06 -10.85 13.47
CA GLN A 225 -0.23 -11.05 14.89
C GLN A 225 -1.26 -12.18 15.09
N GLY A 226 -1.63 -12.42 16.33
CA GLY A 226 -2.57 -13.48 16.68
C GLY A 226 -3.99 -13.32 16.15
N ALA A 227 -4.38 -12.08 15.75
CA ALA A 227 -5.66 -11.83 15.10
C ALA A 227 -5.64 -12.20 13.60
N ASP A 228 -4.46 -12.17 12.98
CA ASP A 228 -4.31 -12.44 11.54
C ASP A 228 -4.21 -13.93 11.23
N CYS A 229 -3.64 -14.70 12.16
CA CYS A 229 -3.35 -16.12 11.97
C CYS A 229 -3.60 -16.90 13.27
N PRO A 230 -4.07 -18.15 13.19
CA PRO A 230 -4.23 -18.99 14.38
C PRO A 230 -2.88 -19.25 15.05
N ALA A 231 -2.89 -19.52 16.34
CA ALA A 231 -1.67 -19.72 17.13
C ALA A 231 -0.79 -20.89 16.63
N HIS A 232 -1.41 -21.88 15.97
CA HIS A 232 -0.72 -23.03 15.39
C HIS A 232 -0.16 -22.81 13.98
N ALA A 233 -0.31 -21.60 13.40
CA ALA A 233 0.24 -21.29 12.08
C ALA A 233 1.77 -21.31 12.09
N VAL A 234 2.37 -21.70 10.97
CA VAL A 234 3.81 -21.56 10.74
C VAL A 234 4.08 -20.17 10.17
N PHE A 235 4.81 -19.36 10.89
CA PHE A 235 5.18 -18.02 10.45
C PHE A 235 6.51 -18.04 9.71
N GLN A 236 6.60 -17.24 8.65
CA GLN A 236 7.83 -17.05 7.90
C GLN A 236 8.20 -15.58 7.84
N ASP A 237 9.50 -15.33 8.04
CA ASP A 237 10.10 -14.04 7.73
C ASP A 237 10.37 -13.98 6.22
N VAL A 238 10.35 -12.77 5.66
CA VAL A 238 10.69 -12.54 4.27
C VAL A 238 11.83 -11.54 4.18
N THR A 239 12.54 -11.55 3.06
CA THR A 239 13.51 -10.50 2.75
C THR A 239 12.85 -9.50 1.82
N LEU A 240 12.77 -8.26 2.28
CA LEU A 240 12.34 -7.10 1.51
C LEU A 240 13.53 -6.18 1.26
N HIS A 241 13.32 -5.08 0.58
CA HIS A 241 14.36 -4.07 0.37
C HIS A 241 13.80 -2.67 0.69
N LEU A 242 14.67 -1.85 1.23
CA LEU A 242 14.41 -0.43 1.36
C LEU A 242 14.35 0.23 -0.03
N PRO A 243 13.80 1.45 -0.14
CA PRO A 243 13.75 2.19 -1.40
C PRO A 243 15.12 2.36 -2.09
N ASN A 244 16.21 2.38 -1.31
CA ASN A 244 17.59 2.43 -1.82
C ASN A 244 18.15 1.06 -2.23
N GLY A 245 17.33 0.00 -2.22
CA GLY A 245 17.72 -1.35 -2.60
C GLY A 245 18.40 -2.18 -1.50
N VAL A 246 18.66 -1.63 -0.32
CA VAL A 246 19.27 -2.38 0.79
C VAL A 246 18.30 -3.44 1.31
N PRO A 247 18.68 -4.72 1.31
CA PRO A 247 17.82 -5.79 1.82
C PRO A 247 17.70 -5.74 3.34
N TYR A 248 16.51 -6.08 3.84
CA TYR A 248 16.28 -6.26 5.26
C TYR A 248 15.33 -7.44 5.52
N LYS A 249 15.43 -8.05 6.69
CA LYS A 249 14.50 -9.08 7.14
C LYS A 249 13.25 -8.44 7.72
N ALA A 250 12.11 -8.77 7.12
CA ALA A 250 10.80 -8.38 7.62
C ALA A 250 10.18 -9.59 8.33
N PRO A 251 10.01 -9.54 9.66
CA PRO A 251 9.55 -10.68 10.43
C PRO A 251 8.07 -10.95 10.21
N ARG A 252 7.69 -12.23 10.24
CA ARG A 252 6.30 -12.71 10.29
C ARG A 252 5.42 -12.09 9.20
N ARG A 253 5.86 -12.12 7.94
CA ARG A 253 5.10 -11.57 6.80
C ARG A 253 4.21 -12.60 6.11
N VAL A 254 4.47 -13.88 6.33
CA VAL A 254 3.67 -14.98 5.79
C VAL A 254 3.30 -15.90 6.95
N CYS A 255 2.05 -16.36 6.99
CA CYS A 255 1.64 -17.45 7.85
C CYS A 255 1.00 -18.56 7.02
N ILE A 256 1.30 -19.80 7.39
CA ILE A 256 0.83 -21.01 6.70
C ILE A 256 0.05 -21.83 7.73
N PHE A 257 -1.20 -22.12 7.39
CA PHE A 257 -2.08 -22.92 8.24
C PHE A 257 -3.18 -23.58 7.40
N GLU A 258 -3.81 -24.59 7.97
CA GLU A 258 -5.00 -25.19 7.36
C GLU A 258 -6.24 -24.45 7.85
N TYR A 259 -7.13 -24.21 6.91
CA TYR A 259 -8.46 -23.67 7.17
C TYR A 259 -9.52 -24.66 6.70
N ASP A 260 -10.47 -24.94 7.57
CA ASP A 260 -11.65 -25.76 7.26
C ASP A 260 -12.90 -24.90 7.45
N PRO A 261 -13.58 -24.52 6.37
CA PRO A 261 -14.80 -23.72 6.44
C PRO A 261 -16.04 -24.53 6.89
N GLY A 262 -15.89 -25.82 7.10
CA GLY A 262 -16.96 -26.69 7.62
C GLY A 262 -17.98 -27.19 6.58
N PHE A 263 -17.63 -27.20 5.29
CA PHE A 263 -18.44 -27.81 4.23
C PHE A 263 -17.63 -28.65 3.27
#